data_1e50c740538d6a5e91bf58c456885eba
#
_entry.id   1e50c740538d6a5e91bf58c456885eba
#
_cell.length_a   1.000
_cell.length_b   1.000
_cell.length_c   1.000
_cell.angle_alpha   90.00
_cell.angle_beta   90.00
_cell.angle_gamma   90.00
#
_symmetry.space_group_name_H-M   'P 1'
#
loop_
_entity.id
_entity.type
_entity.pdbx_description
1 polymer ?
#
loop_
_entity_poly.entity_id
_entity_poly.type
_entity_poly.pdbx_seq_one_letter_code
_entity_poly.pdbx_strand_id
1 'polypeptide(L)'
;MPATSKPHSSPPPGLQVCDVTWGPGGSKLFSHLSLDFPLGVTWVCGGEGCGKTSLLRLLAGELQAHKGNITGHGSVFWADPHSDAHESASALAYFASLQARLGPWNASRLAYLTDGLGITEHLHKALYMLSTGTKRKVWLTAAFAAGCSVTLIDEPFAALDRPSIAFVNQELQAVHAQGQGVWVVADYDAPAPWTSADIFQLDRSL
;
A
#
# COMPACT_ATOMS: atom_id res chain seq x y z
N MET A 1 37.15 1.23 35.20
CA MET A 1 36.79 1.79 33.87
C MET A 1 35.37 1.36 33.60
N PRO A 2 34.34 2.26 33.63
CA PRO A 2 32.98 1.88 33.31
C PRO A 2 32.83 1.82 31.77
N ALA A 3 32.23 0.73 31.31
CA ALA A 3 31.90 0.52 29.91
C ALA A 3 30.84 1.55 29.45
N THR A 4 31.20 2.38 28.50
CA THR A 4 30.27 3.31 27.81
C THR A 4 29.27 2.48 27.00
N SER A 5 28.04 2.36 27.51
CA SER A 5 26.92 1.87 26.74
C SER A 5 26.67 2.84 25.57
N LYS A 6 26.78 2.34 24.34
CA LYS A 6 26.32 3.07 23.15
C LYS A 6 24.84 3.40 23.32
N PRO A 7 24.40 4.63 23.00
CA PRO A 7 23.00 4.94 23.00
C PRO A 7 22.30 4.04 21.97
N HIS A 8 21.29 3.29 22.41
CA HIS A 8 20.32 2.66 21.51
C HIS A 8 19.59 3.80 20.77
N SER A 9 20.03 4.09 19.56
CA SER A 9 19.21 4.90 18.67
C SER A 9 17.94 4.10 18.41
N SER A 10 16.78 4.68 18.77
CA SER A 10 15.50 4.13 18.34
C SER A 10 15.54 3.94 16.82
N PRO A 11 15.05 2.82 16.29
CA PRO A 11 15.00 2.64 14.85
C PRO A 11 14.27 3.84 14.21
N PRO A 12 14.71 4.31 13.04
CA PRO A 12 14.02 5.42 12.37
C PRO A 12 12.55 5.04 12.15
N PRO A 13 11.62 6.00 12.29
CA PRO A 13 10.22 5.73 12.03
C PRO A 13 10.06 5.34 10.57
N GLY A 14 9.55 4.12 10.32
CA GLY A 14 9.39 3.58 8.98
C GLY A 14 9.24 2.07 8.98
N LEU A 15 9.21 1.50 7.80
CA LEU A 15 9.19 0.06 7.57
C LEU A 15 10.52 -0.36 6.94
N GLN A 16 11.17 -1.38 7.49
CA GLN A 16 12.48 -1.82 7.03
C GLN A 16 12.44 -3.28 6.58
N VAL A 17 13.05 -3.54 5.44
CA VAL A 17 13.33 -4.88 4.89
C VAL A 17 14.82 -5.12 5.04
N CYS A 18 15.21 -6.16 5.78
CA CYS A 18 16.61 -6.45 6.09
C CYS A 18 17.00 -7.84 5.57
N ASP A 19 17.87 -7.88 4.57
CA ASP A 19 18.49 -9.10 4.01
C ASP A 19 17.46 -10.16 3.58
N VAL A 20 16.32 -9.73 3.04
CA VAL A 20 15.22 -10.63 2.67
C VAL A 20 15.58 -11.43 1.43
N THR A 21 15.43 -12.75 1.54
CA THR A 21 15.48 -13.69 0.41
C THR A 21 14.14 -14.39 0.31
N TRP A 22 13.53 -14.33 -0.87
CA TRP A 22 12.24 -14.96 -1.14
C TRP A 22 12.05 -15.27 -2.63
N GLY A 23 11.24 -16.28 -2.91
CA GLY A 23 10.76 -16.59 -4.25
C GLY A 23 9.85 -17.82 -4.26
N PRO A 24 8.95 -17.92 -5.23
CA PRO A 24 8.02 -19.03 -5.33
C PRO A 24 8.73 -20.33 -5.73
N GLY A 25 8.28 -21.47 -5.13
CA GLY A 25 8.74 -22.80 -5.54
C GLY A 25 10.25 -23.05 -5.41
N GLY A 26 10.94 -22.35 -4.51
CA GLY A 26 12.39 -22.49 -4.31
C GLY A 26 13.25 -21.66 -5.28
N SER A 27 12.64 -20.92 -6.21
CA SER A 27 13.34 -19.88 -6.97
C SER A 27 13.72 -18.71 -6.06
N LYS A 28 14.65 -17.85 -6.51
CA LYS A 28 14.98 -16.62 -5.81
C LYS A 28 14.51 -15.45 -6.65
N LEU A 29 13.38 -14.86 -6.25
CA LEU A 29 12.90 -13.61 -6.85
C LEU A 29 13.61 -12.42 -6.20
N PHE A 30 13.81 -12.50 -4.88
CA PHE A 30 14.62 -11.56 -4.11
C PHE A 30 15.78 -12.29 -3.46
N SER A 31 16.98 -11.73 -3.51
CA SER A 31 18.18 -12.27 -2.91
C SER A 31 18.91 -11.17 -2.16
N HIS A 32 18.92 -11.25 -0.82
CA HIS A 32 19.55 -10.25 0.05
C HIS A 32 18.95 -8.83 -0.08
N LEU A 33 17.64 -8.74 -0.36
CA LEU A 33 16.94 -7.47 -0.52
C LEU A 33 16.93 -6.70 0.82
N SER A 34 17.44 -5.47 0.77
CA SER A 34 17.38 -4.54 1.92
C SER A 34 16.84 -3.21 1.44
N LEU A 35 15.77 -2.72 2.09
CA LEU A 35 15.05 -1.51 1.73
C LEU A 35 14.56 -0.79 2.98
N ASP A 36 14.60 0.52 2.95
CA ASP A 36 13.98 1.38 3.95
C ASP A 36 12.82 2.15 3.33
N PHE A 37 11.65 2.04 3.94
CA PHE A 37 10.46 2.79 3.57
C PHE A 37 10.21 3.86 4.65
N PRO A 38 10.55 5.13 4.40
CA PRO A 38 10.31 6.23 5.34
C PRO A 38 8.82 6.54 5.46
N LEU A 39 8.47 7.43 6.38
CA LEU A 39 7.13 8.02 6.43
C LEU A 39 6.84 8.80 5.14
N GLY A 40 5.59 8.74 4.68
CA GLY A 40 5.18 9.27 3.39
C GLY A 40 5.06 8.17 2.33
N VAL A 41 5.11 8.55 1.07
CA VAL A 41 4.90 7.65 -0.07
C VAL A 41 6.26 7.27 -0.69
N THR A 42 6.47 5.98 -0.85
CA THR A 42 7.55 5.40 -1.66
C THR A 42 6.94 4.61 -2.81
N TRP A 43 7.36 4.92 -4.02
CA TRP A 43 7.00 4.19 -5.22
C TRP A 43 7.95 3.02 -5.43
N VAL A 44 7.40 1.84 -5.69
CA VAL A 44 8.14 0.67 -6.14
C VAL A 44 7.82 0.46 -7.61
N CYS A 45 8.73 0.91 -8.46
CA CYS A 45 8.56 0.86 -9.90
C CYS A 45 9.32 -0.30 -10.53
N GLY A 46 8.81 -0.81 -11.65
CA GLY A 46 9.48 -1.89 -12.39
C GLY A 46 8.57 -2.60 -13.36
N GLY A 47 9.17 -3.36 -14.27
CA GLY A 47 8.47 -4.10 -15.30
C GLY A 47 7.56 -5.23 -14.77
N GLU A 48 6.83 -5.84 -15.69
CA GLU A 48 5.98 -6.98 -15.35
C GLU A 48 6.83 -8.16 -14.83
N GLY A 49 6.32 -8.82 -13.78
CA GLY A 49 6.97 -10.00 -13.20
C GLY A 49 8.28 -9.73 -12.46
N CYS A 50 8.68 -8.47 -12.20
CA CYS A 50 9.84 -8.15 -11.37
C CYS A 50 9.60 -8.38 -9.86
N GLY A 51 8.34 -8.61 -9.43
CA GLY A 51 8.03 -8.99 -8.06
C GLY A 51 7.35 -7.90 -7.22
N LYS A 52 6.84 -6.82 -7.80
CA LYS A 52 6.16 -5.73 -7.07
C LYS A 52 5.06 -6.24 -6.14
N THR A 53 4.10 -6.97 -6.66
CA THR A 53 3.01 -7.59 -5.87
C THR A 53 3.55 -8.53 -4.80
N SER A 54 4.59 -9.32 -5.11
CA SER A 54 5.21 -10.22 -4.13
C SER A 54 5.87 -9.46 -3.00
N LEU A 55 6.53 -8.33 -3.30
CA LEU A 55 7.09 -7.45 -2.27
C LEU A 55 5.97 -6.88 -1.39
N LEU A 56 4.89 -6.36 -1.97
CA LEU A 56 3.74 -5.86 -1.18
C LEU A 56 3.15 -6.95 -0.29
N ARG A 57 3.00 -8.18 -0.78
CA ARG A 57 2.49 -9.32 0.01
C ARG A 57 3.45 -9.73 1.14
N LEU A 58 4.77 -9.62 0.93
CA LEU A 58 5.76 -9.79 2.01
C LEU A 58 5.61 -8.69 3.06
N LEU A 59 5.47 -7.42 2.65
CA LEU A 59 5.25 -6.28 3.54
C LEU A 59 3.93 -6.39 4.29
N ALA A 60 2.89 -6.95 3.66
CA ALA A 60 1.59 -7.23 4.28
C ALA A 60 1.63 -8.39 5.28
N GLY A 61 2.70 -9.19 5.30
CA GLY A 61 2.81 -10.41 6.11
C GLY A 61 2.03 -11.60 5.56
N GLU A 62 1.51 -11.54 4.32
CA GLU A 62 0.85 -12.69 3.66
C GLU A 62 1.85 -13.73 3.16
N LEU A 63 3.07 -13.31 2.87
CA LEU A 63 4.17 -14.18 2.51
C LEU A 63 5.25 -14.11 3.59
N GLN A 64 5.89 -15.24 3.87
CA GLN A 64 7.02 -15.29 4.80
C GLN A 64 8.34 -15.32 4.02
N ALA A 65 9.27 -14.45 4.38
CA ALA A 65 10.62 -14.49 3.84
C ALA A 65 11.31 -15.81 4.21
N HIS A 66 12.07 -16.38 3.28
CA HIS A 66 12.88 -17.57 3.55
C HIS A 66 14.07 -17.23 4.45
N LYS A 67 14.61 -15.99 4.33
CA LYS A 67 15.68 -15.42 5.17
C LYS A 67 15.44 -13.93 5.31
N GLY A 68 16.10 -13.33 6.31
CA GLY A 68 15.95 -11.92 6.63
C GLY A 68 14.69 -11.63 7.44
N ASN A 69 14.41 -10.37 7.64
CA ASN A 69 13.26 -9.93 8.43
C ASN A 69 12.71 -8.58 7.92
N ILE A 70 11.45 -8.33 8.27
CA ILE A 70 10.76 -7.06 8.01
C ILE A 70 10.34 -6.51 9.37
N THR A 71 10.67 -5.24 9.64
CA THR A 71 10.44 -4.58 10.93
C THR A 71 9.76 -3.22 10.73
N GLY A 72 9.18 -2.67 11.79
CA GLY A 72 8.49 -1.38 11.74
C GLY A 72 6.97 -1.48 11.56
N HIS A 73 6.39 -2.60 11.98
CA HIS A 73 4.96 -2.86 11.80
C HIS A 73 4.09 -2.10 12.82
N GLY A 74 2.94 -1.67 12.33
CA GLY A 74 1.77 -1.24 13.09
C GLY A 74 0.53 -1.85 12.42
N SER A 75 -0.57 -1.10 12.34
CA SER A 75 -1.72 -1.49 11.52
C SER A 75 -1.35 -1.45 10.03
N VAL A 76 -1.66 -2.51 9.31
CA VAL A 76 -1.38 -2.62 7.86
C VAL A 76 -2.68 -2.62 7.09
N PHE A 77 -2.80 -1.73 6.11
CA PHE A 77 -3.81 -1.80 5.06
C PHE A 77 -3.19 -2.43 3.81
N TRP A 78 -3.75 -3.52 3.38
CA TRP A 78 -3.49 -4.16 2.10
C TRP A 78 -4.81 -4.70 1.55
N ALA A 79 -5.13 -4.40 0.32
CA ALA A 79 -6.22 -5.01 -0.42
C ALA A 79 -5.64 -5.64 -1.68
N ASP A 80 -5.70 -6.98 -1.74
CA ASP A 80 -5.31 -7.70 -2.94
C ASP A 80 -6.32 -7.39 -4.06
N PRO A 81 -5.89 -6.73 -5.15
CA PRO A 81 -6.77 -6.35 -6.25
C PRO A 81 -7.33 -7.57 -7.01
N HIS A 82 -6.79 -8.76 -6.79
CA HIS A 82 -7.22 -10.01 -7.40
C HIS A 82 -8.07 -10.88 -6.48
N SER A 83 -8.30 -10.44 -5.22
CA SER A 83 -9.13 -11.18 -4.28
C SER A 83 -10.62 -10.99 -4.57
N ASP A 84 -11.36 -12.09 -4.59
CA ASP A 84 -12.82 -12.13 -4.68
C ASP A 84 -13.52 -12.28 -3.31
N ALA A 85 -12.75 -12.24 -2.22
CA ALA A 85 -13.23 -12.51 -0.86
C ALA A 85 -14.40 -11.62 -0.41
N HIS A 86 -14.55 -10.43 -1.02
CA HIS A 86 -15.61 -9.47 -0.67
C HIS A 86 -16.62 -9.21 -1.79
N GLU A 87 -16.59 -9.97 -2.88
CA GLU A 87 -17.40 -9.74 -4.07
C GLU A 87 -18.92 -9.65 -3.77
N SER A 88 -19.44 -10.43 -2.84
CA SER A 88 -20.85 -10.39 -2.45
C SER A 88 -21.23 -9.26 -1.49
N ALA A 89 -20.23 -8.60 -0.88
CA ALA A 89 -20.46 -7.49 0.04
C ALA A 89 -20.71 -6.19 -0.73
N SER A 90 -21.53 -5.28 -0.18
CA SER A 90 -21.57 -3.91 -0.69
C SER A 90 -20.33 -3.14 -0.27
N ALA A 91 -20.02 -2.03 -0.97
CA ALA A 91 -18.91 -1.15 -0.60
C ALA A 91 -19.02 -0.68 0.87
N LEU A 92 -20.23 -0.34 1.34
CA LEU A 92 -20.46 0.02 2.76
C LEU A 92 -20.18 -1.15 3.70
N ALA A 93 -20.61 -2.36 3.37
CA ALA A 93 -20.34 -3.55 4.19
C ALA A 93 -18.84 -3.86 4.23
N TYR A 94 -18.14 -3.68 3.11
CA TYR A 94 -16.68 -3.78 3.05
C TYR A 94 -16.00 -2.75 3.94
N PHE A 95 -16.39 -1.47 3.88
CA PHE A 95 -15.85 -0.43 4.76
C PHE A 95 -16.12 -0.74 6.23
N ALA A 96 -17.34 -1.18 6.56
CA ALA A 96 -17.69 -1.56 7.94
C ALA A 96 -16.82 -2.72 8.47
N SER A 97 -16.54 -3.72 7.65
CA SER A 97 -15.66 -4.84 8.01
C SER A 97 -14.22 -4.38 8.28
N LEU A 98 -13.72 -3.43 7.50
CA LEU A 98 -12.40 -2.84 7.69
C LEU A 98 -12.35 -1.98 8.97
N GLN A 99 -13.37 -1.17 9.22
CA GLN A 99 -13.46 -0.37 10.44
C GLN A 99 -13.52 -1.24 11.71
N ALA A 100 -14.21 -2.37 11.65
CA ALA A 100 -14.24 -3.34 12.76
C ALA A 100 -12.85 -3.91 13.08
N ARG A 101 -11.99 -4.03 12.09
CA ARG A 101 -10.62 -4.57 12.23
C ARG A 101 -9.57 -3.50 12.51
N LEU A 102 -9.67 -2.34 11.85
CA LEU A 102 -8.62 -1.31 11.83
C LEU A 102 -8.96 -0.10 12.73
N GLY A 103 -10.18 -0.03 13.25
CA GLY A 103 -10.68 1.09 14.03
C GLY A 103 -11.57 2.05 13.23
N PRO A 104 -12.23 2.98 13.92
CA PRO A 104 -13.20 3.88 13.31
C PRO A 104 -12.52 4.88 12.36
N TRP A 105 -13.17 5.16 11.23
CA TRP A 105 -12.71 6.15 10.25
C TRP A 105 -13.39 7.50 10.47
N ASN A 106 -12.74 8.57 10.03
CA ASN A 106 -13.33 9.90 10.01
C ASN A 106 -14.43 9.96 8.93
N ALA A 107 -15.69 10.17 9.37
CA ALA A 107 -16.85 10.16 8.48
C ALA A 107 -16.79 11.26 7.39
N SER A 108 -16.31 12.46 7.74
CA SER A 108 -16.15 13.56 6.77
C SER A 108 -15.07 13.24 5.73
N ARG A 109 -14.00 12.58 6.16
CA ARG A 109 -12.94 12.12 5.25
C ARG A 109 -13.48 11.05 4.29
N LEU A 110 -14.25 10.08 4.80
CA LEU A 110 -14.86 9.04 3.98
C LEU A 110 -15.81 9.65 2.93
N ALA A 111 -16.67 10.60 3.34
CA ALA A 111 -17.59 11.30 2.44
C ALA A 111 -16.82 12.06 1.34
N TYR A 112 -15.78 12.80 1.70
CA TYR A 112 -14.91 13.49 0.75
C TYR A 112 -14.28 12.53 -0.28
N LEU A 113 -13.77 11.39 0.16
CA LEU A 113 -13.12 10.40 -0.71
C LEU A 113 -14.13 9.71 -1.64
N THR A 114 -15.33 9.36 -1.14
CA THR A 114 -16.37 8.73 -1.95
C THR A 114 -16.92 9.67 -3.01
N ASP A 115 -17.06 10.96 -2.69
CA ASP A 115 -17.47 12.00 -3.64
C ASP A 115 -16.36 12.25 -4.68
N GLY A 116 -15.13 12.50 -4.25
CA GLY A 116 -13.99 12.77 -5.13
C GLY A 116 -13.67 11.63 -6.10
N LEU A 117 -13.93 10.38 -5.72
CA LEU A 117 -13.80 9.20 -6.60
C LEU A 117 -15.10 8.88 -7.36
N GLY A 118 -16.20 9.59 -7.11
CA GLY A 118 -17.47 9.41 -7.81
C GLY A 118 -18.11 8.04 -7.54
N ILE A 119 -17.99 7.51 -6.32
CA ILE A 119 -18.55 6.19 -5.97
C ILE A 119 -19.75 6.26 -5.04
N THR A 120 -20.22 7.46 -4.67
CA THR A 120 -21.30 7.66 -3.69
C THR A 120 -22.57 6.90 -4.08
N GLU A 121 -22.97 6.90 -5.35
CA GLU A 121 -24.15 6.17 -5.84
C GLU A 121 -23.96 4.63 -5.91
N HIS A 122 -22.73 4.17 -5.73
CA HIS A 122 -22.38 2.75 -5.81
C HIS A 122 -22.19 2.08 -4.44
N LEU A 123 -22.26 2.83 -3.35
CA LEU A 123 -21.94 2.36 -2.00
C LEU A 123 -22.81 1.18 -1.52
N HIS A 124 -24.07 1.11 -1.98
CA HIS A 124 -25.01 0.04 -1.62
C HIS A 124 -24.96 -1.16 -2.57
N LYS A 125 -24.25 -1.06 -3.70
CA LYS A 125 -24.15 -2.16 -4.67
C LYS A 125 -23.12 -3.18 -4.20
N ALA A 126 -23.38 -4.46 -4.43
CA ALA A 126 -22.39 -5.51 -4.20
C ALA A 126 -21.18 -5.34 -5.14
N LEU A 127 -19.98 -5.66 -4.66
CA LEU A 127 -18.74 -5.41 -5.40
C LEU A 127 -18.73 -6.13 -6.75
N TYR A 128 -19.29 -7.35 -6.84
CA TYR A 128 -19.40 -8.07 -8.13
C TYR A 128 -20.22 -7.32 -9.20
N MET A 129 -21.08 -6.38 -8.80
CA MET A 129 -21.91 -5.58 -9.69
C MET A 129 -21.18 -4.34 -10.24
N LEU A 130 -20.00 -4.05 -9.70
CA LEU A 130 -19.22 -2.87 -10.05
C LEU A 130 -18.23 -3.19 -11.16
N SER A 131 -17.92 -2.18 -11.99
CA SER A 131 -16.81 -2.29 -12.93
C SER A 131 -15.48 -2.43 -12.19
N THR A 132 -14.47 -2.97 -12.86
CA THR A 132 -13.11 -3.08 -12.30
C THR A 132 -12.60 -1.73 -11.78
N GLY A 133 -12.80 -0.65 -12.55
CA GLY A 133 -12.41 0.69 -12.11
C GLY A 133 -13.17 1.16 -10.88
N THR A 134 -14.48 0.90 -10.79
CA THR A 134 -15.29 1.28 -9.61
C THR A 134 -14.88 0.48 -8.38
N LYS A 135 -14.60 -0.82 -8.51
CA LYS A 135 -14.04 -1.63 -7.41
C LYS A 135 -12.72 -1.06 -6.92
N ARG A 136 -11.82 -0.69 -7.85
CA ARG A 136 -10.54 -0.07 -7.49
C ARG A 136 -10.72 1.23 -6.72
N LYS A 137 -11.66 2.07 -7.13
CA LYS A 137 -12.03 3.29 -6.40
C LYS A 137 -12.51 2.99 -4.97
N VAL A 138 -13.27 1.92 -4.76
CA VAL A 138 -13.69 1.47 -3.42
C VAL A 138 -12.46 1.10 -2.57
N TRP A 139 -11.51 0.32 -3.11
CA TRP A 139 -10.30 -0.05 -2.39
C TRP A 139 -9.41 1.14 -2.06
N LEU A 140 -9.24 2.07 -3.00
CA LEU A 140 -8.49 3.30 -2.78
C LEU A 140 -9.16 4.20 -1.73
N THR A 141 -10.50 4.31 -1.76
CA THR A 141 -11.25 4.99 -0.70
C THR A 141 -10.92 4.39 0.68
N ALA A 142 -10.94 3.07 0.80
CA ALA A 142 -10.60 2.38 2.03
C ALA A 142 -9.14 2.64 2.46
N ALA A 143 -8.19 2.59 1.53
CA ALA A 143 -6.79 2.87 1.78
C ALA A 143 -6.57 4.26 2.40
N PHE A 144 -7.16 5.30 1.79
CA PHE A 144 -7.04 6.67 2.27
C PHE A 144 -7.84 6.97 3.55
N ALA A 145 -8.90 6.20 3.82
CA ALA A 145 -9.74 6.39 5.01
C ALA A 145 -9.23 5.62 6.23
N ALA A 146 -8.49 4.53 6.03
CA ALA A 146 -8.13 3.60 7.10
C ALA A 146 -7.15 4.16 8.14
N GLY A 147 -6.29 5.15 7.77
CA GLY A 147 -5.32 5.75 8.67
C GLY A 147 -4.33 4.76 9.27
N CYS A 148 -3.96 3.72 8.53
CA CYS A 148 -3.04 2.69 8.99
C CYS A 148 -1.60 3.20 9.08
N SER A 149 -0.80 2.54 9.92
CA SER A 149 0.64 2.81 10.02
C SER A 149 1.37 2.48 8.73
N VAL A 150 0.91 1.44 8.02
CA VAL A 150 1.43 1.01 6.72
C VAL A 150 0.25 0.84 5.76
N THR A 151 0.35 1.44 4.58
CA THR A 151 -0.63 1.29 3.49
C THR A 151 0.08 0.83 2.23
N LEU A 152 -0.39 -0.28 1.68
CA LEU A 152 0.19 -0.94 0.52
C LEU A 152 -0.81 -0.91 -0.63
N ILE A 153 -0.40 -0.41 -1.80
CA ILE A 153 -1.26 -0.26 -2.97
C ILE A 153 -0.56 -0.81 -4.20
N ASP A 154 -1.22 -1.71 -4.91
CA ASP A 154 -0.75 -2.27 -6.18
C ASP A 154 -1.52 -1.66 -7.35
N GLU A 155 -0.80 -1.11 -8.30
CA GLU A 155 -1.31 -0.50 -9.53
C GLU A 155 -2.51 0.46 -9.29
N PRO A 156 -2.33 1.56 -8.54
CA PRO A 156 -3.44 2.44 -8.11
C PRO A 156 -4.26 3.00 -9.27
N PHE A 157 -3.66 3.17 -10.44
CA PHE A 157 -4.29 3.85 -11.58
C PHE A 157 -4.92 2.89 -12.60
N ALA A 158 -4.72 1.58 -12.46
CA ALA A 158 -5.27 0.62 -13.41
C ALA A 158 -6.81 0.71 -13.49
N ALA A 159 -7.33 0.77 -14.70
CA ALA A 159 -8.75 0.89 -15.03
C ALA A 159 -9.46 2.16 -14.48
N LEU A 160 -8.72 3.18 -14.05
CA LEU A 160 -9.29 4.46 -13.64
C LEU A 160 -9.45 5.43 -14.83
N ASP A 161 -10.46 6.30 -14.72
CA ASP A 161 -10.60 7.47 -15.58
C ASP A 161 -9.62 8.60 -15.18
N ARG A 162 -9.38 9.54 -16.08
CA ARG A 162 -8.44 10.66 -15.87
C ARG A 162 -8.74 11.50 -14.63
N PRO A 163 -9.99 11.90 -14.33
CA PRO A 163 -10.31 12.63 -13.11
C PRO A 163 -9.94 11.85 -11.84
N SER A 164 -10.24 10.56 -11.80
CA SER A 164 -9.90 9.70 -10.65
C SER A 164 -8.38 9.52 -10.48
N ILE A 165 -7.63 9.39 -11.58
CA ILE A 165 -6.16 9.36 -11.54
C ILE A 165 -5.62 10.66 -10.93
N ALA A 166 -6.12 11.82 -11.37
CA ALA A 166 -5.69 13.11 -10.84
C ALA A 166 -6.01 13.23 -9.34
N PHE A 167 -7.22 12.82 -8.92
CA PHE A 167 -7.63 12.82 -7.52
C PHE A 167 -6.73 11.92 -6.66
N VAL A 168 -6.52 10.66 -7.07
CA VAL A 168 -5.65 9.71 -6.33
C VAL A 168 -4.23 10.24 -6.21
N ASN A 169 -3.66 10.80 -7.30
CA ASN A 169 -2.33 11.38 -7.26
C ASN A 169 -2.24 12.58 -6.30
N GLN A 170 -3.25 13.44 -6.28
CA GLN A 170 -3.34 14.54 -5.31
C GLN A 170 -3.40 14.03 -3.86
N GLU A 171 -4.19 12.98 -3.60
CA GLU A 171 -4.29 12.38 -2.28
C GLU A 171 -2.94 11.76 -1.83
N LEU A 172 -2.25 11.06 -2.72
CA LEU A 172 -0.92 10.51 -2.43
C LEU A 172 0.09 11.62 -2.13
N GLN A 173 0.09 12.72 -2.89
CA GLN A 173 0.94 13.89 -2.61
C GLN A 173 0.63 14.51 -1.25
N ALA A 174 -0.65 14.65 -0.89
CA ALA A 174 -1.06 15.17 0.40
C ALA A 174 -0.58 14.30 1.56
N VAL A 175 -0.71 12.97 1.43
CA VAL A 175 -0.19 12.00 2.40
C VAL A 175 1.32 12.10 2.53
N HIS A 176 2.05 12.17 1.42
CA HIS A 176 3.51 12.30 1.41
C HIS A 176 3.95 13.59 2.13
N ALA A 177 3.34 14.72 1.79
CA ALA A 177 3.65 16.01 2.40
C ALA A 177 3.38 16.05 3.92
N GLN A 178 2.39 15.29 4.39
CA GLN A 178 2.05 15.18 5.82
C GLN A 178 3.01 14.24 6.57
N GLY A 179 3.71 13.36 5.89
CA GLY A 179 4.60 12.36 6.49
C GLY A 179 3.88 11.41 7.46
N GLN A 180 2.61 11.11 7.22
CA GLN A 180 1.80 10.26 8.08
C GLN A 180 1.75 8.82 7.55
N GLY A 181 2.29 7.90 8.37
CA GLY A 181 2.37 6.48 8.00
C GLY A 181 3.35 6.22 6.85
N VAL A 182 3.55 4.95 6.57
CA VAL A 182 4.35 4.46 5.45
C VAL A 182 3.40 4.04 4.33
N TRP A 183 3.57 4.60 3.15
CA TRP A 183 2.81 4.23 1.97
C TRP A 183 3.75 3.63 0.93
N VAL A 184 3.50 2.40 0.54
CA VAL A 184 4.25 1.73 -0.53
C VAL A 184 3.30 1.52 -1.70
N VAL A 185 3.60 2.18 -2.80
CA VAL A 185 2.78 2.17 -4.01
C VAL A 185 3.56 1.49 -5.12
N ALA A 186 3.06 0.39 -5.64
CA ALA A 186 3.68 -0.35 -6.72
C ALA A 186 3.01 -0.04 -8.06
N ASP A 187 3.81 0.30 -9.07
CA ASP A 187 3.34 0.53 -10.45
C ASP A 187 4.50 0.31 -11.45
N TYR A 188 4.21 0.48 -12.74
CA TYR A 188 5.25 0.50 -13.79
C TYR A 188 6.17 1.70 -13.62
N ASP A 189 5.59 2.89 -13.49
CA ASP A 189 6.27 4.17 -13.33
C ASP A 189 5.52 5.04 -12.32
N ALA A 190 6.23 5.92 -11.65
CA ALA A 190 5.62 6.95 -10.82
C ALA A 190 5.24 8.16 -11.68
N PRO A 191 4.00 8.69 -11.55
CA PRO A 191 3.59 9.88 -12.30
C PRO A 191 4.31 11.14 -11.79
N ALA A 192 4.37 12.19 -12.61
CA ALA A 192 4.81 13.49 -12.10
C ALA A 192 3.87 13.96 -10.96
N PRO A 193 4.38 14.65 -9.92
CA PRO A 193 5.72 15.23 -9.78
C PRO A 193 6.73 14.41 -8.97
N TRP A 194 6.51 13.08 -8.80
CA TRP A 194 7.38 12.23 -7.98
C TRP A 194 8.82 12.24 -8.49
N THR A 195 9.77 12.24 -7.57
CA THR A 195 11.20 12.35 -7.86
C THR A 195 11.93 11.03 -7.62
N SER A 196 13.16 10.91 -8.10
CA SER A 196 13.98 9.72 -7.87
C SER A 196 14.23 9.42 -6.38
N ALA A 197 14.06 10.41 -5.50
CA ALA A 197 14.16 10.20 -4.04
C ALA A 197 12.97 9.41 -3.48
N ASP A 198 11.82 9.46 -4.16
CA ASP A 198 10.57 8.81 -3.76
C ASP A 198 10.37 7.47 -4.47
N ILE A 199 11.30 7.09 -5.37
CA ILE A 199 11.14 5.95 -6.26
C ILE A 199 12.23 4.91 -6.01
N PHE A 200 11.81 3.68 -5.74
CA PHE A 200 12.66 2.51 -5.75
C PHE A 200 12.42 1.71 -7.03
N GLN A 201 13.48 1.50 -7.82
CA GLN A 201 13.42 0.65 -9.00
C GLN A 201 13.65 -0.82 -8.63
N LEU A 202 12.65 -1.65 -8.86
CA LEU A 202 12.70 -3.08 -8.62
C LEU A 202 13.03 -3.83 -9.90
N ASP A 203 14.27 -4.30 -10.01
CA ASP A 203 14.75 -5.07 -11.15
C ASP A 203 14.79 -6.57 -10.87
N ARG A 204 14.68 -7.41 -11.91
CA ARG A 204 14.72 -8.89 -11.81
C ARG A 204 16.05 -9.48 -11.30
N SER A 205 17.06 -8.64 -11.11
CA SER A 205 18.44 -9.06 -10.77
C SER A 205 18.84 -8.76 -9.34
N LEU A 206 17.88 -8.46 -8.46
CA LEU A 206 18.14 -8.21 -7.04
C LEU A 206 18.06 -9.49 -6.19
#